data_cb03d32e7a42fda9390afa3ec0bf1559
#
_entry.id   cb03d32e7a42fda9390afa3ec0bf1559
#
_cell.length_a   1.000
_cell.length_b   1.000
_cell.length_c   1.000
_cell.angle_alpha   90.00
_cell.angle_beta   90.00
_cell.angle_gamma   90.00
#
_symmetry.space_group_name_H-M   'P 1'
#
loop_
_entity.id
_entity.type
_entity.pdbx_description
1 polymer ?
#
loop_
_entity_poly.entity_id
_entity_poly.type
_entity_poly.pdbx_seq_one_letter_code
_entity_poly.pdbx_strand_id
1 'polypeptide(L)'
;MGEEKISIYRFMSAGCNGCDVQILECLVPRYGLEDLGVEVVSTPEEANVLAVTGGINVKGLEELKNAYERLKPPKIVIAVGNCAVTKGIFSDGYPMVGPPDQIVPVNLYIPGCPPRPQAIVSAIAKILGTSIERREDYWRTPEGFRGKHEFDGDKCIGCGACAQICSSEAIEVHDENGRRIIRVNYGRCTFCAFCQDECPTEAIRLTGEYHLSTVNREDAYVENEVETLRCRVCGSYYAPLRQVDWAIKRIVERADIRDELVRELRRAAEICPDCRMKIDNIKRAKRILARLSLRAWE
;
A
#
# COMPACT_ATOMS: atom_id res chain seq x y z
N MET A 1 -23.16 26.47 -22.31
CA MET A 1 -21.77 26.03 -22.42
C MET A 1 -21.82 24.70 -23.10
N GLY A 2 -21.26 24.57 -24.32
CA GLY A 2 -21.30 23.27 -25.02
C GLY A 2 -20.58 22.21 -24.18
N GLU A 3 -21.14 21.03 -24.11
CA GLU A 3 -20.51 19.87 -23.50
C GLU A 3 -19.18 19.62 -24.24
N GLU A 4 -18.05 20.00 -23.65
CA GLU A 4 -16.75 19.66 -24.20
C GLU A 4 -16.63 18.15 -24.14
N LYS A 5 -16.64 17.52 -25.32
CA LYS A 5 -16.49 16.07 -25.47
C LYS A 5 -15.12 15.67 -24.93
N ILE A 6 -15.10 14.65 -24.09
CA ILE A 6 -13.86 14.13 -23.49
C ILE A 6 -13.32 13.04 -24.37
N SER A 7 -12.13 13.25 -24.89
CA SER A 7 -11.45 12.33 -25.77
C SER A 7 -10.14 11.87 -25.14
N ILE A 8 -10.00 10.56 -24.89
CA ILE A 8 -8.87 9.95 -24.21
C ILE A 8 -7.91 9.33 -25.23
N TYR A 9 -6.67 9.79 -25.24
CA TYR A 9 -5.57 9.09 -25.89
C TYR A 9 -4.86 8.19 -24.87
N ARG A 10 -4.68 6.90 -25.22
CA ARG A 10 -3.99 5.93 -24.38
C ARG A 10 -2.51 5.90 -24.74
N PHE A 11 -1.66 6.19 -23.76
CA PHE A 11 -0.22 6.10 -23.90
C PHE A 11 0.31 4.95 -23.02
N MET A 12 0.95 3.97 -23.66
CA MET A 12 1.55 2.83 -22.97
C MET A 12 3.06 2.84 -23.17
N SER A 13 3.83 2.83 -22.07
CA SER A 13 5.28 2.68 -22.09
C SER A 13 5.69 1.28 -21.61
N ALA A 14 6.31 1.14 -20.45
CA ALA A 14 6.79 -0.13 -19.95
C ALA A 14 5.80 -0.74 -18.91
N GLY A 15 5.26 -1.92 -19.22
CA GLY A 15 4.30 -2.60 -18.35
C GLY A 15 3.83 -3.93 -18.93
N CYS A 16 2.93 -4.60 -18.21
CA CYS A 16 2.35 -5.90 -18.60
C CYS A 16 1.10 -5.77 -19.48
N ASN A 17 0.69 -4.59 -19.88
CA ASN A 17 -0.53 -4.23 -20.62
C ASN A 17 -1.86 -4.42 -19.85
N GLY A 18 -1.83 -4.97 -18.63
CA GLY A 18 -3.05 -5.21 -17.85
C GLY A 18 -3.90 -3.94 -17.65
N CYS A 19 -3.27 -2.80 -17.36
CA CYS A 19 -3.98 -1.53 -17.17
C CYS A 19 -4.57 -1.00 -18.48
N ASP A 20 -3.88 -1.17 -19.61
CA ASP A 20 -4.37 -0.76 -20.93
C ASP A 20 -5.60 -1.56 -21.34
N VAL A 21 -5.61 -2.87 -21.11
CA VAL A 21 -6.77 -3.74 -21.31
C VAL A 21 -7.95 -3.26 -20.46
N GLN A 22 -7.72 -2.88 -19.18
CA GLN A 22 -8.79 -2.40 -18.31
C GLN A 22 -9.39 -1.06 -18.78
N ILE A 23 -8.58 -0.17 -19.38
CA ILE A 23 -9.10 1.07 -20.01
C ILE A 23 -9.99 0.72 -21.20
N LEU A 24 -9.59 -0.22 -22.05
CA LEU A 24 -10.42 -0.68 -23.17
C LEU A 24 -11.69 -1.35 -22.68
N GLU A 25 -11.62 -2.11 -21.60
CA GLU A 25 -12.80 -2.76 -21.01
C GLU A 25 -13.83 -1.73 -20.50
N CYS A 26 -13.42 -0.52 -20.12
CA CYS A 26 -14.33 0.56 -19.75
C CYS A 26 -15.30 0.98 -20.88
N LEU A 27 -14.95 0.69 -22.15
CA LEU A 27 -15.81 0.96 -23.32
C LEU A 27 -16.98 -0.02 -23.43
N VAL A 28 -16.97 -1.13 -22.69
CA VAL A 28 -18.11 -2.04 -22.65
C VAL A 28 -19.30 -1.34 -21.97
N PRO A 29 -20.51 -1.34 -22.57
CA PRO A 29 -21.66 -0.55 -22.09
C PRO A 29 -22.00 -0.75 -20.62
N ARG A 30 -21.72 -1.95 -20.06
CA ARG A 30 -21.96 -2.24 -18.63
C ARG A 30 -21.17 -1.35 -17.65
N TYR A 31 -20.07 -0.74 -18.08
CA TYR A 31 -19.25 0.14 -17.22
C TYR A 31 -19.58 1.62 -17.37
N GLY A 32 -20.28 2.01 -18.44
CA GLY A 32 -20.87 3.33 -18.60
C GLY A 32 -19.87 4.46 -18.91
N LEU A 33 -18.69 4.16 -19.45
CA LEU A 33 -17.74 5.22 -19.84
C LEU A 33 -18.30 6.10 -20.96
N GLU A 34 -18.98 5.48 -21.94
CA GLU A 34 -19.63 6.20 -23.05
C GLU A 34 -20.79 7.08 -22.57
N ASP A 35 -21.51 6.63 -21.51
CA ASP A 35 -22.61 7.41 -20.90
C ASP A 35 -22.11 8.74 -20.28
N LEU A 36 -20.80 8.82 -20.00
CA LEU A 36 -20.14 10.06 -19.55
C LEU A 36 -19.73 10.99 -20.70
N GLY A 37 -20.07 10.65 -21.95
CA GLY A 37 -19.62 11.40 -23.12
C GLY A 37 -18.13 11.25 -23.41
N VAL A 38 -17.48 10.18 -22.90
CA VAL A 38 -16.05 9.92 -23.06
C VAL A 38 -15.82 8.98 -24.24
N GLU A 39 -14.91 9.34 -25.12
CA GLU A 39 -14.45 8.47 -26.22
C GLU A 39 -12.94 8.19 -26.12
N VAL A 40 -12.52 7.08 -26.69
CA VAL A 40 -11.09 6.76 -26.85
C VAL A 40 -10.69 7.00 -28.29
N VAL A 41 -9.64 7.80 -28.48
CA VAL A 41 -9.14 8.21 -29.81
C VAL A 41 -7.78 7.61 -30.10
N SER A 42 -7.38 7.64 -31.38
CA SER A 42 -6.17 6.97 -31.87
C SER A 42 -4.93 7.89 -31.90
N THR A 43 -5.12 9.20 -31.82
CA THR A 43 -4.05 10.18 -31.91
C THR A 43 -4.12 11.22 -30.80
N PRO A 44 -3.00 11.71 -30.28
CA PRO A 44 -3.02 12.69 -29.19
C PRO A 44 -3.64 14.04 -29.62
N GLU A 45 -3.62 14.40 -30.91
CA GLU A 45 -4.22 15.63 -31.41
C GLU A 45 -5.75 15.64 -31.32
N GLU A 46 -6.37 14.49 -31.26
CA GLU A 46 -7.81 14.36 -31.11
C GLU A 46 -8.24 14.40 -29.65
N ALA A 47 -7.28 14.18 -28.71
CA ALA A 47 -7.52 14.02 -27.28
C ALA A 47 -7.32 15.29 -26.47
N ASN A 48 -8.06 15.41 -25.38
CA ASN A 48 -7.80 16.37 -24.29
C ASN A 48 -7.40 15.64 -22.99
N VAL A 49 -7.49 14.32 -22.94
CA VAL A 49 -7.05 13.48 -21.81
C VAL A 49 -6.01 12.48 -22.28
N LEU A 50 -4.90 12.38 -21.54
CA LEU A 50 -3.84 11.41 -21.73
C LEU A 50 -3.89 10.37 -20.62
N ALA A 51 -4.30 9.15 -20.94
CA ALA A 51 -4.26 8.03 -20.00
C ALA A 51 -2.93 7.29 -20.15
N VAL A 52 -2.04 7.45 -19.17
CA VAL A 52 -0.72 6.84 -19.16
C VAL A 52 -0.74 5.53 -18.38
N THR A 53 -0.34 4.44 -19.04
CA THR A 53 -0.16 3.13 -18.42
C THR A 53 1.31 2.69 -18.51
N GLY A 54 1.75 1.93 -17.49
CA GLY A 54 3.15 1.53 -17.37
C GLY A 54 4.06 2.65 -16.84
N GLY A 55 5.23 2.25 -16.35
CA GLY A 55 6.29 3.19 -16.00
C GLY A 55 7.00 3.70 -17.25
N ILE A 56 7.61 4.87 -17.19
CA ILE A 56 8.27 5.46 -18.35
C ILE A 56 9.70 4.92 -18.46
N ASN A 57 10.01 4.31 -19.56
CA ASN A 57 11.36 3.86 -19.89
C ASN A 57 12.07 4.91 -20.78
N VAL A 58 13.36 4.68 -21.04
CA VAL A 58 14.20 5.59 -21.84
C VAL A 58 13.60 5.88 -23.23
N LYS A 59 12.97 4.89 -23.88
CA LYS A 59 12.35 5.06 -25.20
C LYS A 59 11.05 5.87 -25.11
N GLY A 60 10.22 5.58 -24.09
CA GLY A 60 8.94 6.26 -23.90
C GLY A 60 9.04 7.71 -23.39
N LEU A 61 10.21 8.15 -22.95
CA LEU A 61 10.41 9.50 -22.39
C LEU A 61 10.04 10.61 -23.38
N GLU A 62 10.63 10.59 -24.55
CA GLU A 62 10.38 11.61 -25.59
C GLU A 62 9.00 11.43 -26.24
N GLU A 63 8.55 10.20 -26.38
CA GLU A 63 7.20 9.90 -26.88
C GLU A 63 6.12 10.45 -25.97
N LEU A 64 6.28 10.32 -24.63
CA LEU A 64 5.35 10.88 -23.66
C LEU A 64 5.29 12.41 -23.72
N LYS A 65 6.43 13.09 -23.80
CA LYS A 65 6.51 14.56 -23.97
C LYS A 65 5.79 14.99 -25.23
N ASN A 66 6.11 14.37 -26.36
CA ASN A 66 5.49 14.68 -27.65
C ASN A 66 3.96 14.44 -27.62
N ALA A 67 3.50 13.35 -27.02
CA ALA A 67 2.08 13.08 -26.88
C ALA A 67 1.39 14.17 -26.04
N TYR A 68 2.00 14.56 -24.91
CA TYR A 68 1.45 15.62 -24.05
C TYR A 68 1.40 16.98 -24.75
N GLU A 69 2.42 17.35 -25.52
CA GLU A 69 2.46 18.63 -26.25
C GLU A 69 1.35 18.73 -27.29
N ARG A 70 1.03 17.63 -27.95
CA ARG A 70 0.01 17.52 -29.02
C ARG A 70 -1.43 17.44 -28.53
N LEU A 71 -1.68 17.24 -27.21
CA LEU A 71 -3.02 17.25 -26.65
C LEU A 71 -3.73 18.60 -26.83
N LYS A 72 -5.04 18.55 -27.01
CA LYS A 72 -5.90 19.73 -26.96
C LYS A 72 -6.10 20.23 -25.51
N PRO A 73 -6.24 21.54 -25.30
CA PRO A 73 -6.69 22.04 -24.02
C PRO A 73 -8.15 21.64 -23.70
N PRO A 74 -8.51 21.45 -22.39
CA PRO A 74 -7.60 21.37 -21.25
C PRO A 74 -6.81 20.04 -21.26
N LYS A 75 -5.50 20.14 -21.06
CA LYS A 75 -4.63 18.96 -21.05
C LYS A 75 -4.71 18.26 -19.70
N ILE A 76 -5.38 17.12 -19.63
CA ILE A 76 -5.52 16.30 -18.42
C ILE A 76 -4.70 15.02 -18.58
N VAL A 77 -3.87 14.71 -17.59
CA VAL A 77 -3.08 13.47 -17.57
C VAL A 77 -3.52 12.60 -16.40
N ILE A 78 -3.79 11.33 -16.71
CA ILE A 78 -4.23 10.32 -15.74
C ILE A 78 -3.20 9.19 -15.72
N ALA A 79 -2.59 8.93 -14.56
CA ALA A 79 -1.70 7.79 -14.35
C ALA A 79 -2.52 6.57 -13.91
N VAL A 80 -2.61 5.54 -14.75
CA VAL A 80 -3.45 4.35 -14.52
C VAL A 80 -2.60 3.13 -14.21
N GLY A 81 -2.81 2.59 -13.02
CA GLY A 81 -2.12 1.42 -12.51
C GLY A 81 -0.78 1.73 -11.83
N ASN A 82 -0.33 0.81 -10.99
CA ASN A 82 0.83 0.98 -10.13
C ASN A 82 2.12 1.32 -10.89
N CYS A 83 2.30 0.74 -12.07
CA CYS A 83 3.48 1.03 -12.89
C CYS A 83 3.53 2.50 -13.33
N ALA A 84 2.39 3.12 -13.60
CA ALA A 84 2.32 4.55 -13.90
C ALA A 84 2.37 5.42 -12.63
N VAL A 85 1.91 4.92 -11.48
CA VAL A 85 1.91 5.69 -10.23
C VAL A 85 3.30 5.78 -9.59
N THR A 86 4.07 4.66 -9.56
CA THR A 86 5.37 4.60 -8.86
C THR A 86 6.43 3.75 -9.57
N LYS A 87 6.23 3.32 -10.79
CA LYS A 87 6.92 2.24 -11.53
C LYS A 87 6.50 0.82 -11.06
N GLY A 88 5.72 0.69 -9.98
CA GLY A 88 5.24 -0.58 -9.45
C GLY A 88 6.36 -1.59 -9.16
N ILE A 89 6.16 -2.85 -9.56
CA ILE A 89 7.16 -3.92 -9.42
C ILE A 89 8.39 -3.75 -10.33
N PHE A 90 8.38 -2.80 -11.26
CA PHE A 90 9.49 -2.51 -12.16
C PHE A 90 10.38 -1.36 -11.65
N SER A 91 10.24 -0.97 -10.38
CA SER A 91 10.95 0.19 -9.79
C SER A 91 12.46 0.15 -10.00
N ASP A 92 13.07 -1.03 -9.95
CA ASP A 92 14.51 -1.24 -10.05
C ASP A 92 14.96 -1.69 -11.45
N GLY A 93 14.03 -1.67 -12.42
CA GLY A 93 14.32 -2.03 -13.81
C GLY A 93 15.29 -1.06 -14.46
N TYR A 94 16.40 -1.57 -15.02
CA TYR A 94 17.48 -0.77 -15.65
C TYR A 94 17.00 0.32 -16.63
N PRO A 95 16.00 0.10 -17.52
CA PRO A 95 15.58 1.12 -18.48
C PRO A 95 14.54 2.10 -17.93
N MET A 96 14.14 1.98 -16.65
CA MET A 96 13.06 2.77 -16.09
C MET A 96 13.53 4.15 -15.66
N VAL A 97 13.01 5.18 -16.34
CA VAL A 97 13.30 6.60 -16.02
C VAL A 97 12.52 7.02 -14.77
N GLY A 98 11.20 6.78 -14.75
CA GLY A 98 10.36 7.21 -13.65
C GLY A 98 8.87 7.00 -13.91
N PRO A 99 8.02 7.39 -12.96
CA PRO A 99 6.60 7.58 -13.21
C PRO A 99 6.35 8.84 -14.07
N PRO A 100 5.21 8.94 -14.77
CA PRO A 100 4.91 10.05 -15.69
C PRO A 100 4.94 11.43 -15.05
N ASP A 101 4.67 11.56 -13.75
CA ASP A 101 4.66 12.86 -13.03
C ASP A 101 6.03 13.50 -12.85
N GLN A 102 7.10 12.76 -13.11
CA GLN A 102 8.47 13.32 -13.21
C GLN A 102 8.75 13.95 -14.57
N ILE A 103 7.84 13.78 -15.54
CA ILE A 103 8.06 14.18 -16.94
C ILE A 103 7.00 15.18 -17.39
N VAL A 104 5.73 14.92 -17.10
CA VAL A 104 4.57 15.76 -17.43
C VAL A 104 3.68 15.94 -16.18
N PRO A 105 2.91 17.05 -16.08
CA PRO A 105 1.96 17.23 -14.98
C PRO A 105 0.90 16.13 -14.98
N VAL A 106 0.70 15.44 -13.86
CA VAL A 106 -0.35 14.42 -13.68
C VAL A 106 -1.45 14.96 -12.79
N ASN A 107 -2.69 14.85 -13.23
CA ASN A 107 -3.87 15.39 -12.56
C ASN A 107 -4.58 14.34 -11.69
N LEU A 108 -4.47 13.05 -12.05
CA LEU A 108 -5.13 11.96 -11.35
C LEU A 108 -4.28 10.71 -11.35
N TYR A 109 -4.24 10.05 -10.20
CA TYR A 109 -3.61 8.75 -10.01
C TYR A 109 -4.67 7.71 -9.68
N ILE A 110 -4.64 6.58 -10.39
CA ILE A 110 -5.55 5.44 -10.20
C ILE A 110 -4.73 4.19 -9.87
N PRO A 111 -4.37 3.98 -8.59
CA PRO A 111 -3.62 2.79 -8.17
C PRO A 111 -4.41 1.51 -8.40
N GLY A 112 -3.69 0.42 -8.66
CA GLY A 112 -4.21 -0.93 -8.88
C GLY A 112 -3.25 -1.74 -9.75
N CYS A 113 -3.32 -3.08 -9.65
CA CYS A 113 -2.44 -3.95 -10.44
C CYS A 113 -3.19 -5.15 -11.03
N PRO A 114 -4.03 -4.88 -12.06
CA PRO A 114 -4.53 -3.61 -12.58
C PRO A 114 -5.70 -3.03 -11.75
N PRO A 115 -6.01 -1.73 -11.87
CA PRO A 115 -7.26 -1.18 -11.35
C PRO A 115 -8.45 -1.74 -12.13
N ARG A 116 -9.59 -1.95 -11.46
CA ARG A 116 -10.82 -2.41 -12.13
C ARG A 116 -11.39 -1.34 -13.06
N PRO A 117 -12.12 -1.71 -14.12
CA PRO A 117 -12.83 -0.74 -14.99
C PRO A 117 -13.71 0.23 -14.17
N GLN A 118 -14.44 -0.29 -13.18
CA GLN A 118 -15.29 0.52 -12.32
C GLN A 118 -14.50 1.60 -11.53
N ALA A 119 -13.28 1.28 -11.08
CA ALA A 119 -12.41 2.25 -10.42
C ALA A 119 -11.96 3.35 -11.39
N ILE A 120 -11.62 2.98 -12.63
CA ILE A 120 -11.21 3.91 -13.69
C ILE A 120 -12.37 4.84 -14.04
N VAL A 121 -13.54 4.27 -14.34
CA VAL A 121 -14.73 5.04 -14.74
C VAL A 121 -15.20 5.97 -13.61
N SER A 122 -15.23 5.50 -12.34
CA SER A 122 -15.55 6.35 -11.19
C SER A 122 -14.57 7.50 -11.00
N ALA A 123 -13.27 7.24 -11.21
CA ALA A 123 -12.24 8.26 -11.07
C ALA A 123 -12.35 9.35 -12.15
N ILE A 124 -12.66 8.95 -13.39
CA ILE A 124 -12.92 9.88 -14.49
C ILE A 124 -14.18 10.70 -14.19
N ALA A 125 -15.30 10.07 -13.81
CA ALA A 125 -16.53 10.75 -13.46
C ALA A 125 -16.33 11.81 -12.36
N LYS A 126 -15.51 11.50 -11.34
CA LYS A 126 -15.20 12.42 -10.26
C LYS A 126 -14.46 13.68 -10.75
N ILE A 127 -13.50 13.54 -11.68
CA ILE A 127 -12.83 14.68 -12.30
C ILE A 127 -13.81 15.54 -13.10
N LEU A 128 -14.76 14.90 -13.79
CA LEU A 128 -15.77 15.59 -14.57
C LEU A 128 -16.86 16.27 -13.73
N GLY A 129 -16.83 16.08 -12.40
CA GLY A 129 -17.87 16.61 -11.51
C GLY A 129 -19.24 15.94 -11.71
N THR A 130 -19.25 14.74 -12.29
CA THR A 130 -20.47 13.97 -12.55
C THR A 130 -20.51 12.69 -11.72
N SER A 131 -21.70 12.05 -11.68
CA SER A 131 -21.90 10.77 -11.03
C SER A 131 -22.37 9.73 -12.03
N ILE A 132 -21.98 8.49 -11.84
CA ILE A 132 -22.44 7.35 -12.63
C ILE A 132 -23.55 6.66 -11.86
N GLU A 133 -24.65 6.33 -12.55
CA GLU A 133 -25.63 5.38 -12.00
C GLU A 133 -24.96 4.01 -11.85
N ARG A 134 -24.74 3.63 -10.59
CA ARG A 134 -24.15 2.33 -10.27
C ARG A 134 -25.20 1.24 -10.49
N ARG A 135 -25.05 0.44 -11.51
CA ARG A 135 -25.81 -0.81 -11.67
C ARG A 135 -25.25 -1.80 -10.65
N GLU A 136 -25.94 -2.05 -9.56
CA GLU A 136 -25.47 -2.82 -8.39
C GLU A 136 -24.81 -4.15 -8.77
N ASP A 137 -25.34 -4.87 -9.78
CA ASP A 137 -24.85 -6.18 -10.20
C ASP A 137 -23.39 -6.17 -10.72
N TYR A 138 -22.93 -5.09 -11.34
CA TYR A 138 -21.58 -5.01 -11.93
C TYR A 138 -20.57 -4.28 -11.05
N TRP A 139 -21.05 -3.49 -10.12
CA TRP A 139 -20.21 -2.68 -9.25
C TRP A 139 -19.83 -3.40 -7.96
N ARG A 140 -20.58 -4.44 -7.61
CA ARG A 140 -20.29 -5.28 -6.46
C ARG A 140 -19.01 -6.09 -6.70
N THR A 141 -18.15 -6.15 -5.69
CA THR A 141 -16.98 -7.03 -5.72
C THR A 141 -17.40 -8.46 -5.40
N PRO A 142 -16.82 -9.47 -6.09
CA PRO A 142 -17.05 -10.87 -5.74
C PRO A 142 -16.47 -11.18 -4.35
N GLU A 143 -16.96 -12.25 -3.76
CA GLU A 143 -16.36 -12.79 -2.53
C GLU A 143 -14.88 -13.13 -2.77
N GLY A 144 -14.03 -12.83 -1.79
CA GLY A 144 -12.58 -13.02 -1.91
C GLY A 144 -11.87 -11.97 -2.78
N PHE A 145 -12.55 -10.90 -3.18
CA PHE A 145 -11.88 -9.80 -3.87
C PHE A 145 -10.82 -9.16 -2.97
N ARG A 146 -9.66 -8.88 -3.56
CA ARG A 146 -8.49 -8.32 -2.88
C ARG A 146 -8.33 -6.84 -3.22
N GLY A 147 -9.01 -5.98 -2.47
CA GLY A 147 -8.96 -4.53 -2.63
C GLY A 147 -8.15 -3.82 -1.53
N LYS A 148 -8.68 -2.72 -1.04
CA LYS A 148 -8.05 -1.87 -0.02
C LYS A 148 -7.72 -2.65 1.24
N HIS A 149 -6.53 -2.41 1.82
CA HIS A 149 -6.16 -2.96 3.11
C HIS A 149 -6.91 -2.26 4.24
N GLU A 150 -7.30 -3.06 5.20
CA GLU A 150 -7.85 -2.61 6.47
C GLU A 150 -7.05 -3.21 7.61
N PHE A 151 -6.69 -2.36 8.57
CA PHE A 151 -6.00 -2.77 9.79
C PHE A 151 -6.97 -2.83 10.96
N ASP A 152 -6.98 -3.96 11.67
CA ASP A 152 -7.51 -4.03 13.02
C ASP A 152 -6.42 -3.53 13.98
N GLY A 153 -6.53 -2.26 14.36
CA GLY A 153 -5.53 -1.60 15.22
C GLY A 153 -5.39 -2.27 16.59
N ASP A 154 -6.42 -2.98 17.09
CA ASP A 154 -6.37 -3.67 18.38
C ASP A 154 -5.62 -5.00 18.28
N LYS A 155 -5.70 -5.68 17.15
CA LYS A 155 -4.98 -6.91 16.89
C LYS A 155 -3.53 -6.68 16.43
N CYS A 156 -3.25 -5.55 15.80
CA CYS A 156 -1.92 -5.29 15.27
C CYS A 156 -0.89 -5.15 16.40
N ILE A 157 0.10 -6.04 16.40
CA ILE A 157 1.20 -6.05 17.38
C ILE A 157 2.44 -5.31 16.91
N GLY A 158 2.46 -4.75 15.69
CA GLY A 158 3.60 -4.01 15.16
C GLY A 158 4.82 -4.87 14.80
N CYS A 159 4.66 -6.18 14.58
CA CYS A 159 5.79 -7.10 14.37
C CYS A 159 6.54 -6.91 13.04
N GLY A 160 5.91 -6.28 12.04
CA GLY A 160 6.51 -6.07 10.72
C GLY A 160 6.53 -7.30 9.80
N ALA A 161 5.91 -8.42 10.16
CA ALA A 161 5.87 -9.64 9.33
C ALA A 161 5.27 -9.35 7.94
N CYS A 162 4.23 -8.51 7.87
CA CYS A 162 3.61 -8.08 6.62
C CYS A 162 4.58 -7.37 5.66
N ALA A 163 5.52 -6.58 6.19
CA ALA A 163 6.56 -5.93 5.39
C ALA A 163 7.63 -6.93 4.93
N GLN A 164 8.02 -7.87 5.79
CA GLN A 164 9.03 -8.88 5.46
C GLN A 164 8.59 -9.83 4.34
N ILE A 165 7.30 -10.16 4.27
CA ILE A 165 6.76 -11.04 3.23
C ILE A 165 6.38 -10.29 1.95
N CYS A 166 6.38 -8.97 1.96
CA CYS A 166 5.92 -8.16 0.83
C CYS A 166 6.90 -8.18 -0.34
N SER A 167 6.67 -9.03 -1.32
CA SER A 167 7.53 -9.19 -2.51
C SER A 167 7.62 -7.96 -3.40
N SER A 168 6.65 -7.05 -3.33
CA SER A 168 6.65 -5.77 -4.07
C SER A 168 7.18 -4.60 -3.25
N GLU A 169 7.64 -4.86 -2.00
CA GLU A 169 8.11 -3.84 -1.06
C GLU A 169 7.13 -2.66 -0.90
N ALA A 170 5.84 -2.98 -0.97
CA ALA A 170 4.77 -1.99 -0.82
C ALA A 170 4.50 -1.63 0.64
N ILE A 171 5.02 -2.39 1.60
CA ILE A 171 4.79 -2.18 3.02
C ILE A 171 6.07 -1.72 3.68
N GLU A 172 6.01 -0.51 4.23
CA GLU A 172 7.10 0.12 4.96
C GLU A 172 6.82 0.09 6.45
N VAL A 173 7.88 -0.11 7.25
CA VAL A 173 7.81 -0.07 8.73
C VAL A 173 8.90 0.85 9.23
N HIS A 174 8.51 1.89 9.96
CA HIS A 174 9.45 2.80 10.60
C HIS A 174 8.95 3.21 11.99
N ASP A 175 9.88 3.61 12.84
CA ASP A 175 9.58 4.09 14.19
C ASP A 175 9.75 5.61 14.25
N GLU A 176 8.70 6.31 14.68
CA GLU A 176 8.69 7.75 14.80
C GLU A 176 7.92 8.18 16.07
N ASN A 177 8.49 9.12 16.84
CA ASN A 177 7.85 9.74 18.02
C ASN A 177 7.26 8.74 19.03
N GLY A 178 7.90 7.59 19.20
CA GLY A 178 7.42 6.56 20.14
C GLY A 178 6.31 5.68 19.60
N ARG A 179 6.09 5.70 18.30
CA ARG A 179 5.16 4.83 17.59
C ARG A 179 5.87 4.09 16.47
N ARG A 180 5.45 2.88 16.21
CA ARG A 180 5.78 2.13 15.00
C ARG A 180 4.68 2.33 13.99
N ILE A 181 5.03 2.84 12.82
CA ILE A 181 4.13 3.09 11.70
C ILE A 181 4.32 1.96 10.69
N ILE A 182 3.21 1.34 10.29
CA ILE A 182 3.15 0.34 9.22
C ILE A 182 2.32 0.96 8.11
N ARG A 183 2.94 1.25 6.96
CA ARG A 183 2.31 1.91 5.82
C ARG A 183 2.29 0.98 4.61
N VAL A 184 1.11 0.84 3.98
CA VAL A 184 0.94 0.14 2.70
C VAL A 184 0.81 1.17 1.59
N ASN A 185 1.76 1.23 0.68
CA ASN A 185 1.73 2.09 -0.50
C ASN A 185 0.97 1.39 -1.64
N TYR A 186 -0.18 1.94 -2.02
CA TYR A 186 -1.01 1.39 -3.08
C TYR A 186 -0.40 1.54 -4.47
N GLY A 187 0.51 2.47 -4.67
CA GLY A 187 1.25 2.61 -5.92
C GLY A 187 2.22 1.46 -6.19
N ARG A 188 2.58 0.66 -5.16
CA ARG A 188 3.47 -0.51 -5.27
C ARG A 188 2.76 -1.84 -5.02
N CYS A 189 1.62 -1.83 -4.32
CA CYS A 189 0.93 -3.04 -3.88
C CYS A 189 0.33 -3.83 -5.04
N THR A 190 0.65 -5.12 -5.16
CA THR A 190 0.10 -6.04 -6.16
C THR A 190 -1.17 -6.76 -5.70
N PHE A 191 -1.66 -6.46 -4.50
CA PHE A 191 -2.85 -7.07 -3.89
C PHE A 191 -2.79 -8.62 -3.83
N CYS A 192 -1.60 -9.17 -3.57
CA CYS A 192 -1.37 -10.63 -3.53
C CYS A 192 -1.93 -11.31 -2.28
N ALA A 193 -2.24 -10.57 -1.22
CA ALA A 193 -2.75 -11.02 0.08
C ALA A 193 -1.73 -11.68 1.02
N PHE A 194 -0.47 -11.89 0.66
CA PHE A 194 0.53 -12.52 1.55
C PHE A 194 0.65 -11.83 2.91
N CYS A 195 0.50 -10.50 2.97
CA CYS A 195 0.51 -9.78 4.24
C CYS A 195 -0.67 -10.14 5.16
N GLN A 196 -1.83 -10.49 4.59
CA GLN A 196 -3.00 -10.99 5.30
C GLN A 196 -2.77 -12.44 5.78
N ASP A 197 -2.29 -13.31 4.88
CA ASP A 197 -2.15 -14.75 5.16
C ASP A 197 -1.07 -15.02 6.19
N GLU A 198 0.01 -14.23 6.21
CA GLU A 198 1.15 -14.38 7.12
C GLU A 198 1.04 -13.50 8.39
N CYS A 199 -0.07 -12.83 8.61
CA CYS A 199 -0.25 -12.02 9.80
C CYS A 199 -0.51 -12.89 11.04
N PRO A 200 0.40 -12.91 12.05
CA PRO A 200 0.27 -13.81 13.19
C PRO A 200 -0.92 -13.52 14.11
N THR A 201 -1.56 -12.38 13.93
CA THR A 201 -2.71 -11.91 14.72
C THR A 201 -3.93 -11.58 13.87
N GLU A 202 -3.88 -11.85 12.56
CA GLU A 202 -4.97 -11.55 11.63
C GLU A 202 -5.40 -10.06 11.67
N ALA A 203 -4.43 -9.17 11.86
CA ALA A 203 -4.66 -7.75 12.04
C ALA A 203 -4.76 -6.96 10.74
N ILE A 204 -4.35 -7.52 9.61
CA ILE A 204 -4.42 -6.90 8.29
C ILE A 204 -5.23 -7.78 7.36
N ARG A 205 -6.17 -7.19 6.64
CA ARG A 205 -6.99 -7.89 5.66
C ARG A 205 -7.23 -7.02 4.42
N LEU A 206 -7.50 -7.67 3.29
CA LEU A 206 -7.93 -7.01 2.07
C LEU A 206 -9.46 -7.01 2.01
N THR A 207 -10.04 -5.87 1.67
CA THR A 207 -11.49 -5.66 1.63
C THR A 207 -12.03 -5.71 0.19
N GLY A 208 -13.34 -5.58 0.03
CA GLY A 208 -13.99 -5.38 -1.27
C GLY A 208 -13.83 -3.97 -1.84
N GLU A 209 -13.24 -3.03 -1.10
CA GLU A 209 -13.07 -1.63 -1.53
C GLU A 209 -11.95 -1.52 -2.60
N TYR A 210 -12.25 -0.86 -3.73
CA TYR A 210 -11.32 -0.72 -4.86
C TYR A 210 -11.15 0.74 -5.34
N HIS A 211 -11.81 1.71 -4.72
CA HIS A 211 -11.72 3.12 -5.07
C HIS A 211 -10.49 3.76 -4.40
N LEU A 212 -9.34 3.64 -5.05
CA LEU A 212 -8.05 4.11 -4.53
C LEU A 212 -7.53 5.36 -5.26
N SER A 213 -8.34 5.96 -6.14
CA SER A 213 -7.94 7.12 -6.93
C SER A 213 -7.70 8.36 -6.06
N THR A 214 -6.64 9.10 -6.37
CA THR A 214 -6.23 10.31 -5.68
C THR A 214 -5.66 11.33 -6.64
N VAL A 215 -5.74 12.62 -6.30
CA VAL A 215 -5.12 13.71 -7.05
C VAL A 215 -3.66 13.96 -6.63
N ASN A 216 -3.26 13.44 -5.48
CA ASN A 216 -1.89 13.49 -4.99
C ASN A 216 -1.35 12.06 -4.79
N ARG A 217 -0.26 11.73 -5.45
CA ARG A 217 0.39 10.40 -5.35
C ARG A 217 0.75 10.03 -3.91
N GLU A 218 1.17 11.01 -3.13
CA GLU A 218 1.60 10.78 -1.74
C GLU A 218 0.45 10.34 -0.82
N ASP A 219 -0.81 10.52 -1.24
CA ASP A 219 -2.00 10.07 -0.49
C ASP A 219 -2.43 8.64 -0.83
N ALA A 220 -1.73 7.98 -1.77
CA ALA A 220 -2.05 6.61 -2.21
C ALA A 220 -1.54 5.56 -1.22
N TYR A 221 -1.93 5.66 0.06
CA TYR A 221 -1.52 4.71 1.09
C TYR A 221 -2.61 4.49 2.16
N VAL A 222 -2.38 3.48 3.00
CA VAL A 222 -3.03 3.29 4.30
C VAL A 222 -1.97 2.97 5.34
N GLU A 223 -2.17 3.42 6.55
CA GLU A 223 -1.23 3.16 7.64
C GLU A 223 -1.93 2.76 8.93
N ASN A 224 -1.16 2.11 9.79
CA ASN A 224 -1.54 1.76 11.15
C ASN A 224 -0.37 2.06 12.09
N GLU A 225 -0.70 2.54 13.28
CA GLU A 225 0.28 2.93 14.30
C GLU A 225 0.17 2.03 15.53
N VAL A 226 1.32 1.66 16.09
CA VAL A 226 1.43 0.88 17.32
C VAL A 226 2.40 1.54 18.27
N GLU A 227 2.03 1.74 19.53
CA GLU A 227 2.89 2.32 20.54
C GLU A 227 4.14 1.48 20.80
N THR A 228 5.28 2.15 21.00
CA THR A 228 6.57 1.52 21.31
C THR A 228 6.96 1.73 22.76
N LEU A 229 7.63 0.73 23.33
CA LEU A 229 8.19 0.79 24.69
C LEU A 229 9.36 1.75 24.76
N ARG A 230 9.40 2.53 25.83
CA ARG A 230 10.53 3.38 26.19
C ARG A 230 11.44 2.65 27.18
N CYS A 231 12.73 2.58 26.86
CA CYS A 231 13.72 1.95 27.74
C CYS A 231 13.86 2.71 29.06
N ARG A 232 13.75 2.00 30.20
CA ARG A 232 13.88 2.60 31.54
C ARG A 232 15.30 3.06 31.86
N VAL A 233 16.31 2.61 31.12
CA VAL A 233 17.74 2.93 31.39
C VAL A 233 18.21 4.10 30.55
N CYS A 234 18.00 4.07 29.21
CA CYS A 234 18.49 5.10 28.31
C CYS A 234 17.39 6.01 27.74
N GLY A 235 16.12 5.70 27.97
CA GLY A 235 15.00 6.50 27.46
C GLY A 235 14.66 6.31 25.98
N SER A 236 15.42 5.52 25.22
CA SER A 236 15.15 5.26 23.80
C SER A 236 13.92 4.38 23.60
N TYR A 237 13.16 4.64 22.54
CA TYR A 237 12.11 3.75 22.07
C TYR A 237 12.73 2.56 21.31
N TYR A 238 12.17 1.33 21.41
CA TYR A 238 12.88 0.16 20.87
C TYR A 238 12.01 -0.98 20.34
N ALA A 239 10.80 -1.18 20.83
CA ALA A 239 9.93 -2.28 20.38
C ALA A 239 8.46 -1.93 20.59
N PRO A 240 7.54 -2.41 19.75
CA PRO A 240 6.11 -2.25 20.00
C PRO A 240 5.67 -2.91 21.29
N LEU A 241 4.89 -2.18 22.10
CA LEU A 241 4.36 -2.66 23.38
C LEU A 241 3.57 -3.97 23.19
N ARG A 242 2.63 -3.98 22.26
CA ARG A 242 1.77 -5.14 21.99
C ARG A 242 2.56 -6.36 21.51
N GLN A 243 3.66 -6.17 20.76
CA GLN A 243 4.53 -7.27 20.33
C GLN A 243 5.21 -7.94 21.54
N VAL A 244 5.67 -7.14 22.49
CA VAL A 244 6.29 -7.65 23.72
C VAL A 244 5.27 -8.39 24.59
N ASP A 245 4.08 -7.83 24.78
CA ASP A 245 2.99 -8.48 25.52
C ASP A 245 2.56 -9.80 24.86
N TRP A 246 2.41 -9.81 23.54
CA TRP A 246 2.11 -11.02 22.76
C TRP A 246 3.19 -12.09 22.93
N ALA A 247 4.47 -11.71 22.85
CA ALA A 247 5.57 -12.63 23.04
C ALA A 247 5.60 -13.22 24.46
N ILE A 248 5.40 -12.40 25.49
CA ILE A 248 5.33 -12.85 26.87
C ILE A 248 4.16 -13.82 27.04
N LYS A 249 2.98 -13.50 26.53
CA LYS A 249 1.80 -14.37 26.56
C LYS A 249 2.09 -15.74 25.95
N ARG A 250 2.72 -15.79 24.78
CA ARG A 250 3.11 -17.03 24.10
C ARG A 250 4.12 -17.86 24.89
N ILE A 251 5.07 -17.21 25.58
CA ILE A 251 6.04 -17.88 26.45
C ILE A 251 5.31 -18.52 27.64
N VAL A 252 4.42 -17.76 28.28
CA VAL A 252 3.65 -18.23 29.43
C VAL A 252 2.77 -19.43 29.09
N GLU A 253 2.02 -19.36 27.98
CA GLU A 253 1.16 -20.44 27.50
C GLU A 253 1.92 -21.73 27.19
N ARG A 254 3.16 -21.64 26.68
CA ARG A 254 3.97 -22.82 26.28
C ARG A 254 4.72 -23.46 27.43
N ALA A 255 5.11 -22.70 28.44
CA ALA A 255 6.06 -23.14 29.46
C ALA A 255 5.42 -23.27 30.87
N ASP A 256 4.10 -23.14 30.99
CA ASP A 256 3.36 -23.19 32.27
C ASP A 256 4.03 -22.35 33.39
N ILE A 257 4.33 -21.10 33.08
CA ILE A 257 5.14 -20.20 33.90
C ILE A 257 4.26 -19.54 34.98
N ARG A 258 4.74 -19.57 36.23
CA ARG A 258 4.07 -18.94 37.37
C ARG A 258 4.01 -17.39 37.23
N ASP A 259 2.97 -16.76 37.74
CA ASP A 259 2.71 -15.31 37.68
C ASP A 259 3.89 -14.43 38.17
N GLU A 260 4.64 -14.88 39.15
CA GLU A 260 5.80 -14.15 39.64
C GLU A 260 6.87 -13.96 38.56
N LEU A 261 7.07 -14.96 37.75
CA LEU A 261 8.04 -14.96 36.66
C LEU A 261 7.57 -14.14 35.45
N VAL A 262 6.26 -14.12 35.20
CA VAL A 262 5.64 -13.21 34.21
C VAL A 262 5.97 -11.74 34.54
N ARG A 263 5.87 -11.38 35.83
CA ARG A 263 6.26 -10.03 36.29
C ARG A 263 7.75 -9.73 36.08
N GLU A 264 8.61 -10.71 36.28
CA GLU A 264 10.05 -10.54 36.01
C GLU A 264 10.35 -10.42 34.51
N LEU A 265 9.70 -11.20 33.65
CA LEU A 265 9.81 -11.10 32.19
C LEU A 265 9.39 -9.70 31.69
N ARG A 266 8.27 -9.19 32.18
CA ARG A 266 7.82 -7.82 31.84
C ARG A 266 8.83 -6.77 32.27
N ARG A 267 9.36 -6.84 33.50
CA ARG A 267 10.41 -5.93 33.98
C ARG A 267 11.70 -6.00 33.14
N ALA A 268 12.09 -7.21 32.70
CA ALA A 268 13.22 -7.38 31.81
C ALA A 268 12.95 -6.80 30.42
N ALA A 269 11.72 -6.90 29.95
CA ALA A 269 11.29 -6.34 28.68
C ALA A 269 11.21 -4.80 28.68
N GLU A 270 11.22 -4.12 29.81
CA GLU A 270 11.28 -2.65 29.90
C GLU A 270 12.67 -2.06 29.62
N ILE A 271 13.67 -2.89 29.36
CA ILE A 271 15.04 -2.48 29.04
C ILE A 271 15.35 -2.86 27.59
N CYS A 272 15.81 -1.90 26.78
CA CYS A 272 16.15 -2.16 25.37
C CYS A 272 17.30 -3.17 25.23
N PRO A 273 17.45 -3.85 24.05
CA PRO A 273 18.51 -4.82 23.82
C PRO A 273 19.92 -4.28 24.16
N ASP A 274 20.25 -3.06 23.76
CA ASP A 274 21.55 -2.44 23.98
C ASP A 274 21.86 -2.25 25.48
N CYS A 275 20.88 -1.81 26.25
CA CYS A 275 21.05 -1.66 27.70
C CYS A 275 21.09 -3.02 28.40
N ARG A 276 20.40 -4.04 27.88
CA ARG A 276 20.50 -5.41 28.41
C ARG A 276 21.87 -6.04 28.20
N MET A 277 22.58 -5.65 27.17
CA MET A 277 23.93 -6.15 26.86
C MET A 277 25.03 -5.56 27.79
N LYS A 278 24.73 -4.53 28.58
CA LYS A 278 25.68 -4.01 29.60
C LYS A 278 25.88 -5.05 30.70
N ILE A 279 27.14 -5.17 31.20
CA ILE A 279 27.58 -6.23 32.12
C ILE A 279 26.65 -6.45 33.34
N ASP A 280 26.18 -5.37 33.97
CA ASP A 280 25.30 -5.48 35.13
C ASP A 280 23.91 -6.00 34.80
N ASN A 281 23.38 -5.65 33.62
CA ASN A 281 22.10 -6.14 33.16
C ASN A 281 22.16 -7.60 32.68
N ILE A 282 23.30 -8.05 32.11
CA ILE A 282 23.56 -9.45 31.78
C ILE A 282 23.52 -10.32 33.03
N LYS A 283 24.21 -9.88 34.12
CA LYS A 283 24.19 -10.61 35.39
C LYS A 283 22.79 -10.77 35.96
N ARG A 284 21.96 -9.73 35.82
CA ARG A 284 20.54 -9.77 36.27
C ARG A 284 19.70 -10.72 35.39
N ALA A 285 19.84 -10.64 34.06
CA ALA A 285 19.16 -11.54 33.14
C ALA A 285 19.54 -13.01 33.35
N LYS A 286 20.86 -13.30 33.57
CA LYS A 286 21.31 -14.66 33.88
C LYS A 286 20.71 -15.20 35.19
N ARG A 287 20.55 -14.38 36.22
CA ARG A 287 19.88 -14.81 37.47
C ARG A 287 18.41 -15.13 37.25
N ILE A 288 17.72 -14.36 36.42
CA ILE A 288 16.30 -14.65 36.03
C ILE A 288 16.23 -15.96 35.27
N LEU A 289 17.07 -16.15 34.26
CA LEU A 289 17.13 -17.38 33.47
C LEU A 289 17.52 -18.60 34.31
N ALA A 290 18.48 -18.48 35.24
CA ALA A 290 18.84 -19.56 36.15
C ALA A 290 17.67 -19.97 37.08
N ARG A 291 16.91 -19.02 37.58
CA ARG A 291 15.68 -19.31 38.34
C ARG A 291 14.60 -19.99 37.52
N LEU A 292 14.50 -19.65 36.24
CA LEU A 292 13.59 -20.29 35.28
C LEU A 292 13.97 -21.74 35.01
N SER A 293 15.26 -22.00 34.75
CA SER A 293 15.77 -23.32 34.41
C SER A 293 15.78 -24.29 35.62
N LEU A 294 16.05 -23.81 36.82
CA LEU A 294 16.06 -24.65 38.03
C LEU A 294 14.64 -25.10 38.46
N ARG A 295 13.58 -24.37 38.08
CA ARG A 295 12.21 -24.67 38.42
C ARG A 295 11.44 -25.44 37.33
N ALA A 296 12.01 -25.62 36.15
CA ALA A 296 11.47 -26.44 35.09
C ALA A 296 11.77 -27.95 35.30
N TRP A 297 12.58 -28.29 36.32
CA TRP A 297 13.00 -29.68 36.67
C TRP A 297 12.43 -30.15 38.02
N GLU A 298 11.67 -29.30 38.72
CA GLU A 298 10.82 -29.67 39.87
C GLU A 298 9.34 -29.84 39.42
#